data_718245e18201e05ebe0d1a5e4efeaa59
#
_entry.id   718245e18201e05ebe0d1a5e4efeaa59
#
_cell.length_a   1.000
_cell.length_b   1.000
_cell.length_c   1.000
_cell.angle_alpha   90.00
_cell.angle_beta   90.00
_cell.angle_gamma   90.00
#
_symmetry.space_group_name_H-M   'P 1'
#
loop_
_entity.id
_entity.type
_entity.pdbx_description
1 polymer ?
#
loop_
_entity_poly.entity_id
_entity_poly.type
_entity_poly.pdbx_seq_one_letter_code
_entity_poly.pdbx_strand_id
1 'polypeptide(L)'
;MTAALHVEEGALYCAGTVALGGDEFGFAPPDKLTAKCEASVAKAVRKLAGCTSKCEIAQADDALKTMSSDKLACEVGLPKSCRQKYDATSARLEAAEGCPGCLASPARAAVADAARRLLDQLQPQIYCAGTTPLP
;
A
#
# COMPACT_ATOMS: atom_id res chain seq x y z
N MET A 1 5.02 -12.20 7.61
CA MET A 1 5.07 -10.75 7.32
C MET A 1 6.28 -10.34 6.50
N THR A 2 7.48 -10.74 6.88
CA THR A 2 8.71 -10.44 6.15
C THR A 2 8.66 -10.91 4.69
N ALA A 3 8.19 -12.13 4.43
CA ALA A 3 8.07 -12.65 3.07
C ALA A 3 7.10 -11.84 2.20
N ALA A 4 5.96 -11.37 2.75
CA ALA A 4 5.01 -10.55 2.02
C ALA A 4 5.60 -9.18 1.66
N LEU A 5 6.38 -8.58 2.56
CA LEU A 5 7.07 -7.32 2.29
C LEU A 5 8.12 -7.46 1.19
N HIS A 6 8.85 -8.57 1.19
CA HIS A 6 9.84 -8.85 0.16
C HIS A 6 9.20 -9.02 -1.23
N VAL A 7 8.05 -9.68 -1.29
CA VAL A 7 7.30 -9.84 -2.55
C VAL A 7 6.84 -8.47 -3.07
N GLU A 8 6.34 -7.59 -2.17
CA GLU A 8 5.95 -6.23 -2.55
C GLU A 8 7.14 -5.42 -3.05
N GLU A 9 8.30 -5.54 -2.42
CA GLU A 9 9.53 -4.89 -2.88
C GLU A 9 9.89 -5.34 -4.29
N GLY A 10 9.78 -6.63 -4.59
CA GLY A 10 10.01 -7.16 -5.93
C GLY A 10 9.03 -6.60 -6.95
N ALA A 11 7.77 -6.35 -6.55
CA ALA A 11 6.77 -5.75 -7.42
C ALA A 11 7.08 -4.28 -7.73
N LEU A 12 7.70 -3.55 -6.79
CA LEU A 12 8.06 -2.14 -6.97
C LEU A 12 9.36 -1.97 -7.76
N TYR A 13 10.38 -2.74 -7.43
CA TYR A 13 11.70 -2.70 -8.07
C TYR A 13 11.82 -3.80 -9.10
N CYS A 14 10.91 -3.77 -10.06
CA CYS A 14 10.74 -4.83 -11.05
C CYS A 14 11.54 -4.63 -12.33
N ALA A 15 12.15 -3.47 -12.54
CA ALA A 15 12.87 -3.15 -13.76
C ALA A 15 14.37 -3.33 -13.58
N GLY A 16 15.04 -3.82 -14.65
CA GLY A 16 16.48 -3.99 -14.65
C GLY A 16 16.90 -5.44 -14.72
N THR A 17 18.20 -5.66 -14.66
CA THR A 17 18.80 -7.00 -14.80
C THR A 17 19.75 -7.34 -13.63
N VAL A 18 20.06 -6.36 -12.78
CA VAL A 18 20.95 -6.55 -11.64
C VAL A 18 20.12 -6.74 -10.38
N ALA A 19 20.17 -7.93 -9.79
CA ALA A 19 19.42 -8.23 -8.57
C ALA A 19 19.88 -7.34 -7.41
N LEU A 20 18.94 -6.96 -6.52
CA LEU A 20 19.24 -6.17 -5.33
C LEU A 20 20.17 -6.89 -4.35
N GLY A 21 20.14 -8.20 -4.31
CA GLY A 21 21.06 -9.00 -3.50
C GLY A 21 20.52 -9.35 -2.12
N GLY A 22 21.22 -10.23 -1.43
CA GLY A 22 20.81 -10.72 -0.11
C GLY A 22 19.48 -11.46 -0.16
N ASP A 23 18.63 -11.18 0.80
CA ASP A 23 17.27 -11.74 0.88
C ASP A 23 16.23 -10.89 0.13
N GLU A 24 16.67 -9.90 -0.61
CA GLU A 24 15.82 -8.93 -1.27
C GLU A 24 15.30 -9.45 -2.61
N PHE A 25 14.01 -9.24 -2.88
CA PHE A 25 13.41 -9.48 -4.19
C PHE A 25 13.44 -8.18 -5.01
N GLY A 26 13.58 -8.31 -6.32
CA GLY A 26 13.61 -7.18 -7.22
C GLY A 26 15.00 -6.87 -7.74
N PHE A 27 15.10 -5.80 -8.52
CA PHE A 27 16.29 -5.44 -9.27
C PHE A 27 16.73 -4.01 -8.96
N ALA A 28 18.02 -3.75 -9.12
CA ALA A 28 18.53 -2.39 -9.06
C ALA A 28 17.96 -1.57 -10.21
N PRO A 29 17.50 -0.31 -9.97
CA PRO A 29 16.97 0.52 -11.04
C PRO A 29 18.01 0.73 -12.16
N PRO A 30 17.61 0.62 -13.44
CA PRO A 30 18.56 0.75 -14.54
C PRO A 30 18.98 2.19 -14.82
N ASP A 31 18.20 3.18 -14.41
CA ASP A 31 18.47 4.60 -14.63
C ASP A 31 17.77 5.47 -13.57
N LYS A 32 18.09 6.77 -13.61
CA LYS A 32 17.57 7.72 -12.60
C LYS A 32 16.06 7.96 -12.70
N LEU A 33 15.50 8.00 -13.90
CA LEU A 33 14.07 8.24 -14.08
C LEU A 33 13.26 7.06 -13.55
N THR A 34 13.70 5.85 -13.86
CA THR A 34 13.08 4.63 -13.33
C THR A 34 13.17 4.61 -11.80
N ALA A 35 14.35 4.90 -11.25
CA ALA A 35 14.54 4.95 -9.80
C ALA A 35 13.62 5.96 -9.14
N LYS A 36 13.43 7.12 -9.75
CA LYS A 36 12.54 8.17 -9.23
C LYS A 36 11.09 7.73 -9.20
N CYS A 37 10.61 7.08 -10.26
CA CYS A 37 9.25 6.52 -10.29
C CYS A 37 9.08 5.46 -9.20
N GLU A 38 9.98 4.50 -9.15
CA GLU A 38 9.92 3.41 -8.18
C GLU A 38 9.92 3.93 -6.74
N ALA A 39 10.78 4.88 -6.43
CA ALA A 39 10.81 5.52 -5.11
C ALA A 39 9.52 6.26 -4.80
N SER A 40 8.94 6.95 -5.79
CA SER A 40 7.67 7.67 -5.60
C SER A 40 6.52 6.71 -5.32
N VAL A 41 6.46 5.58 -6.01
CA VAL A 41 5.44 4.55 -5.76
C VAL A 41 5.65 3.93 -4.39
N ALA A 42 6.88 3.62 -4.00
CA ALA A 42 7.19 3.07 -2.69
C ALA A 42 6.72 4.00 -1.56
N LYS A 43 6.96 5.30 -1.70
CA LYS A 43 6.48 6.30 -0.74
C LYS A 43 4.96 6.36 -0.70
N ALA A 44 4.30 6.30 -1.86
CA ALA A 44 2.85 6.33 -1.96
C ALA A 44 2.22 5.10 -1.28
N VAL A 45 2.79 3.91 -1.49
CA VAL A 45 2.35 2.67 -0.85
C VAL A 45 2.51 2.77 0.67
N ARG A 46 3.62 3.32 1.15
CA ARG A 46 3.85 3.50 2.59
C ARG A 46 2.83 4.46 3.20
N LYS A 47 2.50 5.55 2.51
CA LYS A 47 1.46 6.49 2.97
C LYS A 47 0.09 5.84 2.95
N LEU A 48 -0.21 5.05 1.93
CA LEU A 48 -1.45 4.28 1.84
C LEU A 48 -1.59 3.32 3.03
N ALA A 49 -0.54 2.55 3.32
CA ALA A 49 -0.52 1.61 4.44
C ALA A 49 -0.72 2.33 5.78
N GLY A 50 -0.03 3.45 5.99
CA GLY A 50 -0.19 4.25 7.21
C GLY A 50 -1.60 4.81 7.36
N CYS A 51 -2.18 5.31 6.29
CA CYS A 51 -3.56 5.81 6.26
C CYS A 51 -4.57 4.69 6.57
N THR A 52 -4.42 3.53 5.91
CA THR A 52 -5.27 2.36 6.14
C THR A 52 -5.18 1.88 7.59
N SER A 53 -3.98 1.84 8.15
CA SER A 53 -3.78 1.50 9.57
C SER A 53 -4.52 2.46 10.49
N LYS A 54 -4.51 3.75 10.19
CA LYS A 54 -5.25 4.75 10.97
C LYS A 54 -6.76 4.51 10.90
N CYS A 55 -7.29 4.12 9.74
CA CYS A 55 -8.70 3.77 9.61
C CYS A 55 -9.06 2.57 10.48
N GLU A 56 -8.19 1.57 10.54
CA GLU A 56 -8.40 0.38 11.37
C GLU A 56 -8.33 0.69 12.86
N ILE A 57 -7.38 1.54 13.27
CA ILE A 57 -7.27 2.01 14.66
C ILE A 57 -8.53 2.78 15.05
N ALA A 58 -9.00 3.67 14.19
CA ALA A 58 -10.22 4.45 14.43
C ALA A 58 -11.44 3.54 14.59
N GLN A 59 -11.55 2.49 13.80
CA GLN A 59 -12.61 1.50 13.90
C GLN A 59 -12.61 0.82 15.28
N ALA A 60 -11.44 0.39 15.74
CA ALA A 60 -11.31 -0.26 17.05
C ALA A 60 -11.62 0.70 18.20
N ASP A 61 -11.15 1.95 18.11
CA ASP A 61 -11.41 2.97 19.11
C ASP A 61 -12.90 3.34 19.17
N ASP A 62 -13.55 3.46 18.02
CA ASP A 62 -14.99 3.75 17.94
C ASP A 62 -15.81 2.59 18.51
N ALA A 63 -15.42 1.35 18.21
CA ALA A 63 -16.07 0.17 18.77
C ALA A 63 -15.95 0.13 20.30
N LEU A 64 -14.80 0.50 20.86
CA LEU A 64 -14.58 0.60 22.31
C LEU A 64 -15.53 1.62 22.94
N LYS A 65 -15.79 2.73 22.26
CA LYS A 65 -16.70 3.79 22.71
C LYS A 65 -18.16 3.54 22.34
N THR A 66 -18.48 2.37 21.79
CA THR A 66 -19.80 2.02 21.26
C THR A 66 -20.30 2.98 20.19
N MET A 67 -19.38 3.57 19.44
CA MET A 67 -19.68 4.45 18.31
C MET A 67 -19.61 3.70 17.01
N SER A 68 -20.39 4.13 16.01
CA SER A 68 -20.28 3.56 14.66
C SER A 68 -19.06 4.13 13.94
N SER A 69 -18.50 3.33 13.04
CA SER A 69 -17.35 3.71 12.23
C SER A 69 -17.57 3.24 10.79
N ASP A 70 -17.09 4.02 9.83
CA ASP A 70 -17.13 3.63 8.42
C ASP A 70 -15.70 3.45 7.90
N LYS A 71 -15.13 2.30 8.23
CA LYS A 71 -13.79 1.93 7.79
C LYS A 71 -13.65 1.92 6.28
N LEU A 72 -14.65 1.40 5.57
CA LEU A 72 -14.63 1.33 4.11
C LEU A 72 -14.60 2.73 3.48
N ALA A 73 -15.39 3.66 3.98
CA ALA A 73 -15.36 5.04 3.51
C ALA A 73 -13.99 5.69 3.76
N CYS A 74 -13.42 5.46 4.94
CA CYS A 74 -12.10 5.96 5.31
C CYS A 74 -11.01 5.45 4.36
N GLU A 75 -11.04 4.17 4.02
CA GLU A 75 -10.02 3.53 3.20
C GLU A 75 -10.21 3.79 1.70
N VAL A 76 -11.43 3.72 1.18
CA VAL A 76 -11.68 3.72 -0.28
C VAL A 76 -12.87 4.57 -0.75
N GLY A 77 -13.80 4.94 0.11
CA GLY A 77 -15.10 5.43 -0.33
C GLY A 77 -15.28 6.94 -0.41
N LEU A 78 -14.54 7.70 0.39
CA LEU A 78 -14.72 9.16 0.45
C LEU A 78 -13.69 9.90 -0.41
N PRO A 79 -14.00 11.12 -0.87
CA PRO A 79 -12.96 12.04 -1.33
C PRO A 79 -11.90 12.19 -0.24
N LYS A 80 -10.64 12.20 -0.62
CA LYS A 80 -9.50 12.20 0.32
C LYS A 80 -9.38 10.93 1.17
N SER A 81 -10.07 9.84 0.81
CA SER A 81 -9.82 8.53 1.41
C SER A 81 -8.39 8.07 1.10
N CYS A 82 -7.93 7.05 1.81
CA CYS A 82 -6.58 6.52 1.62
C CYS A 82 -6.30 6.15 0.16
N ARG A 83 -7.23 5.43 -0.47
CA ARG A 83 -7.09 5.03 -1.86
C ARG A 83 -7.13 6.21 -2.83
N GLN A 84 -7.98 7.18 -2.59
CA GLN A 84 -8.09 8.38 -3.45
C GLN A 84 -6.77 9.16 -3.47
N LYS A 85 -6.12 9.30 -2.34
CA LYS A 85 -4.81 9.95 -2.25
C LYS A 85 -3.74 9.20 -3.02
N TYR A 86 -3.75 7.88 -2.91
CA TYR A 86 -2.83 7.02 -3.66
C TYR A 86 -3.07 7.14 -5.16
N ASP A 87 -4.32 7.05 -5.59
CA ASP A 87 -4.70 7.15 -7.01
C ASP A 87 -4.31 8.50 -7.60
N ALA A 88 -4.42 9.59 -6.83
CA ALA A 88 -3.98 10.92 -7.27
C ALA A 88 -2.47 10.96 -7.52
N THR A 89 -1.67 10.35 -6.65
CA THR A 89 -0.22 10.22 -6.85
C THR A 89 0.08 9.35 -8.08
N SER A 90 -0.61 8.24 -8.24
CA SER A 90 -0.46 7.36 -9.41
C SER A 90 -0.75 8.10 -10.72
N ALA A 91 -1.79 8.92 -10.74
CA ALA A 91 -2.13 9.73 -11.93
C ALA A 91 -1.04 10.73 -12.27
N ARG A 92 -0.43 11.37 -11.27
CA ARG A 92 0.70 12.28 -11.50
C ARG A 92 1.92 11.55 -12.08
N LEU A 93 2.19 10.34 -11.62
CA LEU A 93 3.28 9.52 -12.13
C LEU A 93 3.03 9.08 -13.57
N GLU A 94 1.79 8.79 -13.92
CA GLU A 94 1.41 8.46 -15.30
C GLU A 94 1.72 9.62 -16.26
N ALA A 95 1.44 10.85 -15.83
CA ALA A 95 1.70 12.05 -16.62
C ALA A 95 3.19 12.39 -16.71
N ALA A 96 4.00 11.98 -15.75
CA ALA A 96 5.42 12.39 -15.60
C ALA A 96 6.33 11.43 -16.34
N GLU A 97 6.19 10.68 -17.20
CA GLU A 97 7.11 9.76 -17.90
C GLU A 97 8.29 9.28 -17.03
N GLY A 98 8.66 8.05 -17.15
CA GLY A 98 9.78 7.46 -16.43
C GLY A 98 9.45 6.16 -15.69
N CYS A 99 8.17 5.87 -15.50
CA CYS A 99 7.78 4.60 -14.89
C CYS A 99 8.02 3.45 -15.87
N PRO A 100 8.64 2.34 -15.42
CA PRO A 100 8.85 1.19 -16.27
C PRO A 100 7.51 0.50 -16.59
N GLY A 101 7.47 -0.27 -17.68
CA GLY A 101 6.26 -0.99 -18.07
C GLY A 101 5.74 -1.95 -17.01
N CYS A 102 6.65 -2.57 -16.24
CA CYS A 102 6.26 -3.46 -15.16
C CYS A 102 5.64 -2.73 -13.96
N LEU A 103 5.73 -1.40 -13.91
CA LEU A 103 5.13 -0.56 -12.88
C LEU A 103 4.18 0.46 -13.50
N ALA A 104 3.49 0.08 -14.54
CA ALA A 104 2.43 0.87 -15.17
C ALA A 104 1.20 0.94 -14.28
N SER A 105 0.21 1.74 -14.67
CA SER A 105 -1.00 1.99 -13.87
C SER A 105 -1.66 0.72 -13.30
N PRO A 106 -1.89 -0.36 -14.08
CA PRO A 106 -2.48 -1.58 -13.51
C PRO A 106 -1.62 -2.23 -12.43
N ALA A 107 -0.30 -2.22 -12.59
CA ALA A 107 0.62 -2.78 -11.59
C ALA A 107 0.61 -1.93 -10.32
N ARG A 108 0.59 -0.60 -10.44
CA ARG A 108 0.49 0.30 -9.29
C ARG A 108 -0.82 0.09 -8.52
N ALA A 109 -1.93 -0.13 -9.21
CA ALA A 109 -3.21 -0.46 -8.59
C ALA A 109 -3.16 -1.81 -7.87
N ALA A 110 -2.54 -2.81 -8.47
CA ALA A 110 -2.39 -4.14 -7.86
C ALA A 110 -1.57 -4.08 -6.56
N VAL A 111 -0.51 -3.28 -6.52
CA VAL A 111 0.30 -3.09 -5.31
C VAL A 111 -0.54 -2.45 -4.20
N ALA A 112 -1.34 -1.45 -4.52
CA ALA A 112 -2.24 -0.81 -3.55
C ALA A 112 -3.26 -1.80 -2.98
N ASP A 113 -3.85 -2.63 -3.84
CA ASP A 113 -4.81 -3.66 -3.41
C ASP A 113 -4.14 -4.70 -2.52
N ALA A 114 -2.92 -5.12 -2.85
CA ALA A 114 -2.16 -6.07 -2.05
C ALA A 114 -1.83 -5.52 -0.65
N ALA A 115 -1.43 -4.26 -0.58
CA ALA A 115 -1.13 -3.60 0.71
C ALA A 115 -2.38 -3.55 1.60
N ARG A 116 -3.53 -3.20 1.05
CA ARG A 116 -4.78 -3.16 1.80
C ARG A 116 -5.16 -4.55 2.31
N ARG A 117 -5.08 -5.56 1.44
CA ARG A 117 -5.40 -6.96 1.83
C ARG A 117 -4.50 -7.44 2.96
N LEU A 118 -3.21 -7.12 2.91
CA LEU A 118 -2.27 -7.51 3.97
C LEU A 118 -2.69 -6.91 5.31
N LEU A 119 -3.01 -5.62 5.34
CA LEU A 119 -3.44 -4.95 6.56
C LEU A 119 -4.77 -5.51 7.08
N ASP A 120 -5.72 -5.80 6.20
CA ASP A 120 -6.98 -6.44 6.59
C ASP A 120 -6.76 -7.82 7.21
N GLN A 121 -5.80 -8.59 6.70
CA GLN A 121 -5.45 -9.88 7.26
C GLN A 121 -4.77 -9.77 8.62
N LEU A 122 -4.01 -8.71 8.87
CA LEU A 122 -3.31 -8.49 10.13
C LEU A 122 -4.23 -7.94 11.23
N GLN A 123 -5.31 -7.25 10.87
CA GLN A 123 -6.20 -6.61 11.83
C GLN A 123 -6.71 -7.58 12.90
N PRO A 124 -7.27 -8.78 12.56
CA PRO A 124 -7.74 -9.70 13.59
C PRO A 124 -6.62 -10.29 14.44
N GLN A 125 -5.38 -10.32 13.95
CA GLN A 125 -4.23 -10.78 14.72
C GLN A 125 -3.80 -9.75 15.76
N ILE A 126 -3.99 -8.46 15.48
CA ILE A 126 -3.66 -7.36 16.38
C ILE A 126 -4.79 -7.16 17.38
N TYR A 127 -6.03 -7.12 16.93
CA TYR A 127 -7.22 -6.95 17.76
C TYR A 127 -7.82 -8.30 18.13
N CYS A 128 -7.01 -9.12 18.82
CA CYS A 128 -7.33 -10.53 19.11
C CYS A 128 -8.06 -10.74 20.45
N ALA A 129 -8.15 -9.73 21.30
CA ALA A 129 -8.76 -9.85 22.62
C ALA A 129 -10.24 -9.44 22.58
N GLY A 130 -11.06 -10.12 23.41
CA GLY A 130 -12.47 -9.79 23.52
C GLY A 130 -13.38 -10.80 22.85
N THR A 131 -14.69 -10.54 22.93
CA THR A 131 -15.74 -11.45 22.47
C THR A 131 -16.67 -10.83 21.42
N THR A 132 -16.59 -9.51 21.21
CA THR A 132 -17.43 -8.82 20.26
C THR A 132 -16.65 -8.53 18.98
N PRO A 133 -17.08 -9.02 17.82
CA PRO A 133 -16.39 -8.74 16.57
C PRO A 133 -16.42 -7.24 16.22
N LEU A 134 -15.40 -6.78 15.52
CA LEU A 134 -15.41 -5.43 14.95
C LEU A 134 -16.51 -5.35 13.86
N PRO A 135 -17.20 -4.22 13.77
CA PRO A 135 -18.27 -4.05 12.79
C PRO A 135 -17.78 -4.03 11.34
#